data_2c53311626b43d72e58ab43d0f5a67f0
#
_entry.id   2c53311626b43d72e58ab43d0f5a67f0
#
_cell.length_a   1.000
_cell.length_b   1.000
_cell.length_c   1.000
_cell.angle_alpha   90.00
_cell.angle_beta   90.00
_cell.angle_gamma   90.00
#
_symmetry.space_group_name_H-M   'P 1'
#
loop_
_entity.id
_entity.type
_entity.pdbx_description
1 polymer ?
#
loop_
_entity_poly.entity_id
_entity_poly.type
_entity_poly.pdbx_seq_one_letter_code
_entity_poly.pdbx_strand_id
1 'polypeptide(L)'
;MKDSRLRHYPVLCDPLATFAGLRRAGLLDGYSYLHLSPEHTEIGWAPVERLALLSGTPCHDWRDQLAEFALRAELLGRKAFGYIGFDVVTKDGGTLPDRSETDRPLVEFVIPGETLTFTSRDVTHRGLGGIDVSRFLAPTIKLAPPNPSATPLDPVSASCEHAYIDAVRRGISAVSAGEAKKLVLSRYQAYDADFDPVALFGALQPPFVDAFLVCFGDLMAVVPSPELLLSGSNRQIATNPLAGTRPRGGTPAEDARLRAELAENHKEIVEHVVSVNTVLSELEPICARDSLVVSRFMDVAQFQRVQHLSSTIRASLAAGYNVLDALWALFPAVTVTGLPKSDAIKVIERLEDGPRYLYGGVMGWLRGAGDCRFSLALRGLYRCGNRSFLQAGAGILAESVPEAELLETTYKLSAMKDALASAVLPTRTPEGGNMKPYSLGITKSSKRAIK
;
A
#
# COMPACT_ATOMS: atom_id res chain seq x y z
N MET A 1 -20.89 14.52 22.70
CA MET A 1 -20.39 13.35 21.96
C MET A 1 -21.52 12.40 21.71
N LYS A 2 -21.87 12.08 20.45
CA LYS A 2 -22.86 11.05 20.16
C LYS A 2 -22.22 9.69 20.47
N ASP A 3 -22.84 8.95 21.38
CA ASP A 3 -22.41 7.63 21.82
C ASP A 3 -22.28 6.69 20.62
N SER A 4 -21.07 6.16 20.34
CA SER A 4 -20.87 5.19 19.27
C SER A 4 -21.54 3.87 19.70
N ARG A 5 -22.59 3.47 18.99
CA ARG A 5 -23.29 2.21 19.27
C ARG A 5 -22.45 1.06 18.74
N LEU A 6 -22.11 0.12 19.63
CA LEU A 6 -21.47 -1.14 19.29
C LEU A 6 -22.55 -2.23 19.18
N ARG A 7 -22.60 -2.93 18.04
CA ARG A 7 -23.50 -4.06 17.80
C ARG A 7 -22.70 -5.27 17.38
N HIS A 8 -23.05 -6.43 17.89
CA HIS A 8 -22.44 -7.71 17.54
C HIS A 8 -23.43 -8.57 16.76
N TYR A 9 -22.94 -9.18 15.69
CA TYR A 9 -23.70 -10.11 14.87
C TYR A 9 -22.95 -11.45 14.83
N PRO A 10 -23.47 -12.50 15.48
CA PRO A 10 -22.85 -13.83 15.49
C PRO A 10 -23.10 -14.54 14.16
N VAL A 11 -22.59 -14.01 13.08
CA VAL A 11 -22.81 -14.48 11.71
C VAL A 11 -21.49 -14.49 10.96
N LEU A 12 -21.22 -15.59 10.24
CA LEU A 12 -20.14 -15.65 9.28
C LEU A 12 -20.60 -15.02 7.96
N CYS A 13 -19.99 -13.91 7.60
CA CYS A 13 -20.30 -13.17 6.39
C CYS A 13 -19.03 -12.98 5.56
N ASP A 14 -19.21 -12.88 4.24
CA ASP A 14 -18.15 -12.51 3.33
C ASP A 14 -17.94 -10.98 3.36
N PRO A 15 -16.77 -10.49 3.78
CA PRO A 15 -16.50 -9.05 3.85
C PRO A 15 -16.59 -8.36 2.49
N LEU A 16 -16.12 -9.00 1.42
CA LEU A 16 -16.14 -8.42 0.09
C LEU A 16 -17.56 -8.35 -0.47
N ALA A 17 -18.38 -9.39 -0.24
CA ALA A 17 -19.78 -9.38 -0.59
C ALA A 17 -20.55 -8.30 0.18
N THR A 18 -20.23 -8.12 1.47
CA THR A 18 -20.80 -7.05 2.32
C THR A 18 -20.40 -5.68 1.78
N PHE A 19 -19.12 -5.47 1.45
CA PHE A 19 -18.64 -4.23 0.83
C PHE A 19 -19.37 -3.93 -0.47
N ALA A 20 -19.52 -4.93 -1.35
CA ALA A 20 -20.26 -4.81 -2.59
C ALA A 20 -21.74 -4.42 -2.37
N GLY A 21 -22.37 -5.00 -1.35
CA GLY A 21 -23.75 -4.69 -0.95
C GLY A 21 -23.91 -3.23 -0.49
N LEU A 22 -23.06 -2.79 0.42
CA LEU A 22 -23.01 -1.41 0.92
C LEU A 22 -22.76 -0.40 -0.23
N ARG A 23 -21.86 -0.73 -1.16
CA ARG A 23 -21.56 0.11 -2.32
C ARG A 23 -22.77 0.23 -3.25
N ARG A 24 -23.44 -0.87 -3.59
CA ARG A 24 -24.67 -0.84 -4.40
C ARG A 24 -25.82 -0.04 -3.76
N ALA A 25 -25.83 0.03 -2.44
CA ALA A 25 -26.80 0.84 -1.68
C ALA A 25 -26.42 2.33 -1.58
N GLY A 26 -25.30 2.76 -2.19
CA GLY A 26 -24.82 4.15 -2.13
C GLY A 26 -24.29 4.57 -0.75
N LEU A 27 -23.92 3.61 0.13
CA LEU A 27 -23.43 3.91 1.47
C LEU A 27 -21.91 4.15 1.52
N LEU A 28 -21.19 3.71 0.49
CA LEU A 28 -19.71 3.83 0.40
C LEU A 28 -19.27 4.97 -0.52
N ASP A 29 -20.12 5.97 -0.73
CA ASP A 29 -19.79 7.10 -1.58
C ASP A 29 -18.77 8.03 -0.91
N GLY A 30 -17.77 8.45 -1.70
CA GLY A 30 -16.73 9.40 -1.33
C GLY A 30 -15.52 8.78 -0.64
N TYR A 31 -15.65 8.34 0.60
CA TYR A 31 -14.53 7.81 1.40
C TYR A 31 -14.88 6.49 2.06
N SER A 32 -14.27 5.43 1.56
CA SER A 32 -14.47 4.08 2.11
C SER A 32 -13.22 3.22 1.89
N TYR A 33 -13.09 2.17 2.71
CA TYR A 33 -12.04 1.18 2.56
C TYR A 33 -12.50 -0.22 2.97
N LEU A 34 -11.86 -1.22 2.39
CA LEU A 34 -11.81 -2.60 2.86
C LEU A 34 -10.35 -2.96 3.11
N HIS A 35 -10.02 -3.34 4.33
CA HIS A 35 -8.70 -3.80 4.75
C HIS A 35 -8.79 -5.24 5.22
N LEU A 36 -8.08 -6.12 4.54
CA LEU A 36 -7.95 -7.52 4.91
C LEU A 36 -6.54 -7.73 5.49
N SER A 37 -6.50 -8.16 6.75
CA SER A 37 -5.27 -8.49 7.47
C SER A 37 -5.32 -9.93 8.00
N PRO A 38 -4.20 -10.51 8.48
CA PRO A 38 -4.19 -11.84 9.08
C PRO A 38 -5.07 -11.96 10.33
N GLU A 39 -5.32 -10.86 11.02
CA GLU A 39 -6.04 -10.84 12.29
C GLU A 39 -7.54 -10.65 12.11
N HIS A 40 -7.94 -9.79 11.19
CA HIS A 40 -9.33 -9.43 10.92
C HIS A 40 -9.48 -8.73 9.58
N THR A 41 -10.70 -8.64 9.09
CA THR A 41 -11.06 -7.77 7.97
C THR A 41 -11.88 -6.60 8.49
N GLU A 42 -11.62 -5.39 7.99
CA GLU A 42 -12.34 -4.18 8.38
C GLU A 42 -12.87 -3.44 7.15
N ILE A 43 -14.14 -3.02 7.22
CA ILE A 43 -14.74 -2.06 6.28
C ILE A 43 -14.98 -0.77 7.07
N GLY A 44 -14.55 0.38 6.53
CA GLY A 44 -14.79 1.69 7.10
C GLY A 44 -15.35 2.66 6.07
N TRP A 45 -16.30 3.53 6.50
CA TRP A 45 -16.90 4.54 5.64
C TRP A 45 -17.49 5.71 6.43
N ALA A 46 -18.09 6.69 5.72
CA ALA A 46 -18.71 7.88 6.29
C ALA A 46 -17.80 8.61 7.31
N PRO A 47 -16.63 9.11 6.88
CA PRO A 47 -15.65 9.67 7.80
C PRO A 47 -16.22 10.84 8.61
N VAL A 48 -15.90 10.88 9.90
CA VAL A 48 -16.20 12.02 10.78
C VAL A 48 -15.13 13.08 10.70
N GLU A 49 -13.90 12.70 10.40
CA GLU A 49 -12.78 13.60 10.16
C GLU A 49 -11.88 13.07 9.03
N ARG A 50 -11.19 13.98 8.37
CA ARG A 50 -10.23 13.71 7.31
C ARG A 50 -9.00 14.60 7.50
N LEU A 51 -7.82 14.01 7.39
CA LEU A 51 -6.54 14.69 7.22
C LEU A 51 -6.10 14.50 5.77
N ALA A 52 -5.77 15.58 5.07
CA ALA A 52 -5.24 15.55 3.72
C ALA A 52 -4.11 16.57 3.60
N LEU A 53 -2.90 16.11 3.34
CA LEU A 53 -1.70 16.93 3.23
C LEU A 53 -1.24 16.95 1.78
N LEU A 54 -1.35 18.12 1.16
CA LEU A 54 -1.01 18.35 -0.24
C LEU A 54 0.48 18.66 -0.42
N SER A 55 0.93 18.69 -1.67
CA SER A 55 2.22 19.27 -2.03
C SER A 55 2.32 20.72 -1.52
N GLY A 56 3.52 21.11 -1.08
CA GLY A 56 3.74 22.43 -0.47
C GLY A 56 3.56 22.48 1.06
N THR A 57 3.03 21.44 1.70
CA THR A 57 3.04 21.32 3.17
C THR A 57 4.47 21.14 3.68
N PRO A 58 4.93 21.95 4.68
CA PRO A 58 6.26 21.79 5.26
C PRO A 58 6.49 20.36 5.78
N CYS A 59 7.65 19.78 5.46
CA CYS A 59 7.94 18.38 5.81
C CYS A 59 7.94 18.09 7.31
N HIS A 60 8.29 19.04 8.16
CA HIS A 60 8.28 18.86 9.61
C HIS A 60 6.87 18.87 10.20
N ASP A 61 5.91 19.56 9.57
CA ASP A 61 4.55 19.70 10.11
C ASP A 61 3.65 18.49 9.84
N TRP A 62 3.91 17.71 8.79
CA TRP A 62 3.00 16.62 8.43
C TRP A 62 3.03 15.45 9.43
N ARG A 63 4.18 15.22 10.05
CA ARG A 63 4.33 14.17 11.09
C ARG A 63 3.54 14.53 12.34
N ASP A 64 3.64 15.78 12.77
CA ASP A 64 2.92 16.29 13.94
C ASP A 64 1.41 16.31 13.68
N GLN A 65 0.97 16.75 12.50
CA GLN A 65 -0.43 16.73 12.11
C GLN A 65 -1.00 15.31 12.08
N LEU A 66 -0.23 14.32 11.59
CA LEU A 66 -0.66 12.92 11.62
C LEU A 66 -0.73 12.38 13.05
N ALA A 67 0.22 12.75 13.92
CA ALA A 67 0.23 12.36 15.32
C ALA A 67 -1.01 12.90 16.07
N GLU A 68 -1.31 14.20 15.90
CA GLU A 68 -2.52 14.79 16.46
C GLU A 68 -3.80 14.14 15.92
N PHE A 69 -3.84 13.83 14.63
CA PHE A 69 -4.99 13.17 14.01
C PHE A 69 -5.21 11.76 14.58
N ALA A 70 -4.12 11.00 14.81
CA ALA A 70 -4.17 9.69 15.42
C ALA A 70 -4.66 9.75 16.89
N LEU A 71 -4.25 10.76 17.66
CA LEU A 71 -4.76 10.99 19.01
C LEU A 71 -6.26 11.33 19.02
N ARG A 72 -6.74 12.15 18.06
CA ARG A 72 -8.18 12.41 17.91
C ARG A 72 -8.95 11.14 17.61
N ALA A 73 -8.42 10.27 16.74
CA ALA A 73 -9.03 8.98 16.45
C ALA A 73 -9.16 8.11 17.72
N GLU A 74 -8.12 8.06 18.55
CA GLU A 74 -8.11 7.34 19.82
C GLU A 74 -9.13 7.89 20.81
N LEU A 75 -9.21 9.21 20.98
CA LEU A 75 -10.22 9.87 21.83
C LEU A 75 -11.65 9.56 21.40
N LEU A 76 -11.88 9.30 20.12
CA LEU A 76 -13.15 8.85 19.58
C LEU A 76 -13.36 7.32 19.70
N GLY A 77 -12.38 6.60 20.27
CA GLY A 77 -12.37 5.13 20.34
C GLY A 77 -12.27 4.46 18.97
N ARG A 78 -11.65 5.13 17.99
CA ARG A 78 -11.55 4.72 16.57
C ARG A 78 -10.09 4.60 16.13
N LYS A 79 -9.89 4.12 14.90
CA LYS A 79 -8.60 4.16 14.20
C LYS A 79 -8.64 5.27 13.15
N ALA A 80 -7.49 5.88 12.88
CA ALA A 80 -7.27 6.63 11.65
C ALA A 80 -6.74 5.66 10.59
N PHE A 81 -7.42 5.54 9.47
CA PHE A 81 -7.02 4.68 8.34
C PHE A 81 -6.62 5.53 7.14
N GLY A 82 -5.54 5.17 6.45
CA GLY A 82 -5.11 5.95 5.31
C GLY A 82 -3.79 5.48 4.69
N TYR A 83 -3.10 6.43 4.05
CA TYR A 83 -1.83 6.19 3.39
C TYR A 83 -0.84 7.35 3.55
N ILE A 84 0.44 7.02 3.40
CA ILE A 84 1.56 7.95 3.22
C ILE A 84 2.22 7.58 1.89
N GLY A 85 2.13 8.45 0.89
CA GLY A 85 2.75 8.24 -0.41
C GLY A 85 4.27 8.35 -0.34
N PHE A 86 4.97 7.69 -1.26
CA PHE A 86 6.43 7.72 -1.31
C PHE A 86 6.97 9.14 -1.52
N ASP A 87 6.28 9.94 -2.33
CA ASP A 87 6.77 11.26 -2.74
C ASP A 87 6.84 12.31 -1.60
N VAL A 88 6.40 11.97 -0.37
CA VAL A 88 6.62 12.84 0.81
C VAL A 88 8.10 12.99 1.17
N VAL A 89 8.96 12.05 0.72
CA VAL A 89 10.40 12.06 1.03
C VAL A 89 11.25 12.53 -0.14
N THR A 90 10.64 12.84 -1.28
CA THR A 90 11.35 13.36 -2.45
C THR A 90 11.48 14.88 -2.35
N LYS A 91 12.68 15.38 -2.56
CA LYS A 91 13.22 16.75 -2.43
C LYS A 91 13.73 17.14 -1.03
N ASP A 92 14.91 17.73 -1.06
CA ASP A 92 15.66 18.17 0.11
C ASP A 92 14.82 19.08 1.03
N GLY A 93 14.37 18.51 2.11
CA GLY A 93 14.18 19.10 3.44
C GLY A 93 13.25 20.29 3.65
N GLY A 94 12.47 20.76 2.69
CA GLY A 94 11.75 22.02 2.86
C GLY A 94 10.23 21.95 2.70
N THR A 95 9.75 21.41 1.62
CA THR A 95 8.32 21.33 1.30
C THR A 95 8.03 20.07 0.52
N LEU A 96 6.83 19.50 0.70
CA LEU A 96 6.35 18.43 -0.17
C LEU A 96 6.43 18.89 -1.63
N PRO A 97 6.92 18.03 -2.55
CA PRO A 97 7.19 18.46 -3.93
C PRO A 97 5.96 19.03 -4.61
N ASP A 98 6.14 20.19 -5.24
CA ASP A 98 5.12 20.77 -6.11
C ASP A 98 5.07 19.95 -7.40
N ARG A 99 4.08 19.09 -7.50
CA ARG A 99 3.78 18.31 -8.70
C ARG A 99 2.39 18.70 -9.17
N SER A 100 2.35 19.85 -9.83
CA SER A 100 1.16 20.57 -10.29
C SER A 100 0.21 19.81 -11.22
N GLU A 101 0.49 18.56 -11.56
CA GLU A 101 -0.41 17.75 -12.39
C GLU A 101 -1.49 17.01 -11.61
N THR A 102 -1.39 16.94 -10.27
CA THR A 102 -2.43 16.33 -9.45
C THR A 102 -2.57 17.06 -8.12
N ASP A 103 -3.70 17.68 -7.85
CA ASP A 103 -4.12 18.26 -6.55
C ASP A 103 -4.33 17.18 -5.47
N ARG A 104 -3.46 16.17 -5.41
CA ARG A 104 -3.66 15.00 -4.55
C ARG A 104 -2.90 15.09 -3.27
N PRO A 105 -3.52 14.62 -2.19
CA PRO A 105 -2.82 14.45 -0.94
C PRO A 105 -1.66 13.45 -1.09
N LEU A 106 -0.49 13.84 -0.59
CA LEU A 106 0.64 12.93 -0.41
C LEU A 106 0.48 12.08 0.86
N VAL A 107 -0.26 12.61 1.84
CA VAL A 107 -0.67 11.90 3.06
C VAL A 107 -2.16 12.11 3.22
N GLU A 108 -2.92 11.02 3.37
CA GLU A 108 -4.35 11.11 3.56
C GLU A 108 -4.85 10.04 4.53
N PHE A 109 -5.55 10.50 5.57
CA PHE A 109 -6.15 9.64 6.58
C PHE A 109 -7.59 10.06 6.86
N VAL A 110 -8.42 9.09 7.21
CA VAL A 110 -9.80 9.30 7.65
C VAL A 110 -10.04 8.63 9.00
N ILE A 111 -10.88 9.24 9.82
CA ILE A 111 -11.50 8.60 10.99
C ILE A 111 -12.88 8.15 10.57
N PRO A 112 -13.13 6.84 10.33
CA PRO A 112 -14.43 6.38 9.85
C PRO A 112 -15.52 6.61 10.89
N GLY A 113 -16.69 7.06 10.46
CA GLY A 113 -17.90 7.17 11.30
C GLY A 113 -18.58 5.83 11.48
N GLU A 114 -18.45 4.94 10.52
CA GLU A 114 -19.00 3.59 10.51
C GLU A 114 -17.90 2.57 10.25
N THR A 115 -17.85 1.49 11.01
CA THR A 115 -16.94 0.37 10.79
C THR A 115 -17.59 -0.97 10.97
N LEU A 116 -17.27 -1.94 10.11
CA LEU A 116 -17.56 -3.35 10.27
C LEU A 116 -16.25 -4.10 10.43
N THR A 117 -16.08 -4.80 11.54
CA THR A 117 -14.91 -5.65 11.78
C THR A 117 -15.36 -7.10 11.75
N PHE A 118 -14.76 -7.89 10.85
CA PHE A 118 -15.05 -9.30 10.65
C PHE A 118 -13.95 -10.13 11.28
N THR A 119 -14.34 -11.05 12.15
CA THR A 119 -13.47 -12.07 12.71
C THR A 119 -13.87 -13.46 12.20
N SER A 120 -13.17 -14.50 12.63
CA SER A 120 -13.57 -15.88 12.32
C SER A 120 -14.86 -16.33 13.01
N ARG A 121 -15.45 -15.50 13.89
CA ARG A 121 -16.59 -15.89 14.74
C ARG A 121 -17.79 -14.96 14.59
N ASP A 122 -17.55 -13.68 14.36
CA ASP A 122 -18.59 -12.64 14.41
C ASP A 122 -18.27 -11.44 13.54
N VAL A 123 -19.25 -10.57 13.39
CA VAL A 123 -19.10 -9.23 12.81
C VAL A 123 -19.46 -8.21 13.89
N THR A 124 -18.57 -7.26 14.10
CA THR A 124 -18.79 -6.14 14.99
C THR A 124 -19.04 -4.86 14.18
N HIS A 125 -20.18 -4.20 14.40
CA HIS A 125 -20.49 -2.90 13.84
C HIS A 125 -20.31 -1.82 14.89
N ARG A 126 -19.52 -0.80 14.58
CA ARG A 126 -19.40 0.43 15.36
C ARG A 126 -19.83 1.61 14.50
N GLY A 127 -20.91 2.29 14.89
CA GLY A 127 -21.48 3.38 14.11
C GLY A 127 -22.03 4.52 14.95
N LEU A 128 -22.35 5.64 14.29
CA LEU A 128 -22.99 6.80 14.92
C LEU A 128 -24.50 6.61 15.16
N GLY A 129 -25.06 5.48 14.70
CA GLY A 129 -26.46 5.14 14.79
C GLY A 129 -27.27 5.64 13.59
N GLY A 130 -28.24 4.86 13.16
CA GLY A 130 -29.14 5.19 12.03
C GLY A 130 -29.04 4.22 10.86
N ILE A 131 -27.94 3.48 10.70
CA ILE A 131 -27.80 2.48 9.64
C ILE A 131 -28.04 1.08 10.23
N ASP A 132 -28.98 0.35 9.65
CA ASP A 132 -29.14 -1.08 9.90
C ASP A 132 -28.30 -1.84 8.89
N VAL A 133 -27.13 -2.30 9.34
CA VAL A 133 -26.18 -3.05 8.50
C VAL A 133 -26.52 -4.52 8.35
N SER A 134 -27.44 -5.07 9.19
CA SER A 134 -27.76 -6.51 9.20
C SER A 134 -28.20 -7.04 7.84
N ARG A 135 -28.91 -6.23 7.07
CA ARG A 135 -29.37 -6.55 5.70
C ARG A 135 -28.26 -6.68 4.67
N PHE A 136 -27.04 -6.18 4.97
CA PHE A 136 -25.87 -6.27 4.10
C PHE A 136 -24.91 -7.40 4.50
N LEU A 137 -25.11 -7.99 5.69
CA LEU A 137 -24.36 -9.13 6.19
C LEU A 137 -24.81 -10.39 5.44
N ALA A 138 -24.35 -10.51 4.19
CA ALA A 138 -24.72 -11.62 3.34
C ALA A 138 -23.80 -12.82 3.56
N PRO A 139 -24.32 -14.07 3.56
CA PRO A 139 -23.49 -15.25 3.42
C PRO A 139 -22.72 -15.17 2.09
N THR A 140 -21.59 -15.84 2.02
CA THR A 140 -20.64 -15.84 0.89
C THR A 140 -21.34 -15.74 -0.46
N ILE A 141 -21.20 -14.63 -1.15
CA ILE A 141 -21.53 -14.52 -2.58
C ILE A 141 -20.30 -15.07 -3.30
N LYS A 142 -20.46 -16.13 -4.07
CA LYS A 142 -19.42 -16.52 -5.02
C LYS A 142 -19.28 -15.37 -6.02
N LEU A 143 -18.25 -14.58 -5.88
CA LEU A 143 -17.82 -13.68 -6.95
C LEU A 143 -17.56 -14.56 -8.17
N ALA A 144 -17.98 -14.08 -9.34
CA ALA A 144 -17.69 -14.80 -10.57
C ALA A 144 -16.18 -15.05 -10.63
N PRO A 145 -15.73 -16.27 -10.95
CA PRO A 145 -14.32 -16.52 -11.11
C PRO A 145 -13.75 -15.57 -12.18
N PRO A 146 -12.46 -15.19 -12.06
CA PRO A 146 -11.81 -14.39 -13.09
C PRO A 146 -12.10 -14.97 -14.47
N ASN A 147 -12.46 -14.14 -15.42
CA ASN A 147 -12.74 -14.59 -16.78
C ASN A 147 -11.43 -15.10 -17.42
N PRO A 148 -11.25 -16.41 -17.62
CA PRO A 148 -10.00 -16.96 -18.16
C PRO A 148 -9.78 -16.56 -19.64
N SER A 149 -10.80 -16.02 -20.30
CA SER A 149 -10.76 -15.53 -21.68
C SER A 149 -10.60 -14.00 -21.77
N ALA A 150 -10.26 -13.33 -20.66
CA ALA A 150 -10.05 -11.89 -20.67
C ALA A 150 -8.87 -11.54 -21.58
N THR A 151 -9.10 -10.64 -22.53
CA THR A 151 -8.04 -10.15 -23.41
C THR A 151 -7.05 -9.33 -22.58
N PRO A 152 -5.73 -9.58 -22.70
CA PRO A 152 -4.74 -8.74 -22.06
C PRO A 152 -4.93 -7.27 -22.44
N LEU A 153 -4.88 -6.38 -21.46
CA LEU A 153 -4.92 -4.95 -21.71
C LEU A 153 -3.52 -4.45 -22.07
N ASP A 154 -3.44 -3.71 -23.17
CA ASP A 154 -2.24 -2.97 -23.49
C ASP A 154 -2.21 -1.65 -22.73
N PRO A 155 -1.07 -1.25 -22.16
CA PRO A 155 -0.95 0.04 -21.51
C PRO A 155 -1.03 1.18 -22.54
N VAL A 156 -1.77 2.24 -22.22
CA VAL A 156 -1.80 3.46 -23.05
C VAL A 156 -0.52 4.29 -22.92
N SER A 157 0.18 4.11 -21.81
CA SER A 157 1.51 4.70 -21.57
C SER A 157 2.26 3.79 -20.59
N ALA A 158 3.54 3.67 -20.79
CA ALA A 158 4.41 2.89 -19.92
C ALA A 158 5.82 3.50 -19.94
N SER A 159 6.59 3.31 -18.88
CA SER A 159 8.03 3.51 -18.96
C SER A 159 8.60 2.64 -20.07
N CYS A 160 9.31 3.25 -20.99
CA CYS A 160 9.95 2.52 -22.09
C CYS A 160 10.93 1.48 -21.51
N GLU A 161 10.88 0.24 -21.99
CA GLU A 161 11.76 -0.82 -21.48
C GLU A 161 13.24 -0.47 -21.69
N HIS A 162 13.58 0.14 -22.82
CA HIS A 162 14.94 0.63 -23.08
C HIS A 162 15.34 1.74 -22.10
N ALA A 163 14.43 2.69 -21.81
CA ALA A 163 14.70 3.75 -20.83
C ALA A 163 14.91 3.18 -19.42
N TYR A 164 14.13 2.16 -19.04
CA TYR A 164 14.34 1.47 -17.78
C TYR A 164 15.68 0.73 -17.72
N ILE A 165 16.04 -0.01 -18.78
CA ILE A 165 17.35 -0.67 -18.90
C ILE A 165 18.48 0.36 -18.78
N ASP A 166 18.36 1.52 -19.42
CA ASP A 166 19.36 2.59 -19.33
C ASP A 166 19.39 3.23 -17.94
N ALA A 167 18.25 3.38 -17.29
CA ALA A 167 18.19 3.83 -15.89
C ALA A 167 18.90 2.83 -14.96
N VAL A 168 18.69 1.52 -15.17
CA VAL A 168 19.38 0.46 -14.41
C VAL A 168 20.90 0.52 -14.66
N ARG A 169 21.37 0.68 -15.92
CA ARG A 169 22.80 0.83 -16.22
C ARG A 169 23.42 2.03 -15.51
N ARG A 170 22.73 3.17 -15.53
CA ARG A 170 23.16 4.38 -14.79
C ARG A 170 23.11 4.15 -13.27
N GLY A 171 22.12 3.42 -12.77
CA GLY A 171 22.02 3.02 -11.38
C GLY A 171 23.20 2.14 -10.93
N ILE A 172 23.59 1.13 -11.73
CA ILE A 172 24.78 0.30 -11.51
C ILE A 172 26.03 1.17 -11.47
N SER A 173 26.16 2.13 -12.39
CA SER A 173 27.28 3.07 -12.41
C SER A 173 27.33 3.93 -11.15
N ALA A 174 26.20 4.44 -10.67
CA ALA A 174 26.11 5.23 -9.44
C ALA A 174 26.49 4.38 -8.21
N VAL A 175 26.03 3.12 -8.13
CA VAL A 175 26.42 2.19 -7.06
C VAL A 175 27.92 1.90 -7.12
N SER A 176 28.46 1.63 -8.29
CA SER A 176 29.91 1.35 -8.49
C SER A 176 30.80 2.56 -8.17
N ALA A 177 30.27 3.77 -8.38
CA ALA A 177 30.93 5.03 -8.02
C ALA A 177 30.80 5.37 -6.52
N GLY A 178 30.04 4.60 -5.74
CA GLY A 178 29.85 4.80 -4.31
C GLY A 178 28.81 5.88 -3.96
N GLU A 179 27.99 6.35 -4.94
CA GLU A 179 26.89 7.29 -4.66
C GLU A 179 25.80 6.63 -3.79
N ALA A 180 25.63 5.33 -3.92
CA ALA A 180 24.77 4.50 -3.07
C ALA A 180 25.36 3.08 -2.97
N LYS A 181 24.97 2.30 -1.97
CA LYS A 181 25.34 0.87 -1.86
C LYS A 181 24.31 -0.05 -2.52
N LYS A 182 23.08 0.41 -2.58
CA LYS A 182 21.92 -0.26 -3.18
C LYS A 182 20.93 0.80 -3.65
N LEU A 183 20.25 0.57 -4.75
CA LEU A 183 19.11 1.36 -5.23
C LEU A 183 17.92 0.44 -5.46
N VAL A 184 16.71 1.00 -5.46
CA VAL A 184 15.54 0.32 -6.01
C VAL A 184 14.97 1.22 -7.09
N LEU A 185 15.08 0.81 -8.36
CA LEU A 185 14.55 1.55 -9.49
C LEU A 185 13.23 0.94 -9.96
N SER A 186 12.24 1.79 -10.20
CA SER A 186 10.91 1.36 -10.60
C SER A 186 10.52 1.82 -12.01
N ARG A 187 9.52 1.14 -12.56
CA ARG A 187 8.85 1.51 -13.81
C ARG A 187 7.35 1.36 -13.67
N TYR A 188 6.58 2.11 -14.45
CA TYR A 188 5.13 2.08 -14.42
C TYR A 188 4.51 1.62 -15.75
N GLN A 189 3.25 1.21 -15.68
CA GLN A 189 2.34 1.01 -16.80
C GLN A 189 1.03 1.70 -16.49
N ALA A 190 0.52 2.52 -17.40
CA ALA A 190 -0.74 3.22 -17.26
C ALA A 190 -1.79 2.65 -18.20
N TYR A 191 -3.03 2.57 -17.73
CA TYR A 191 -4.17 2.01 -18.45
C TYR A 191 -5.32 3.00 -18.42
N ASP A 192 -5.97 3.14 -19.57
CA ASP A 192 -7.19 3.95 -19.75
C ASP A 192 -8.40 3.00 -19.81
N ALA A 193 -8.60 2.26 -18.72
CA ALA A 193 -9.63 1.26 -18.62
C ALA A 193 -10.51 1.51 -17.39
N ASP A 194 -11.82 1.42 -17.58
CA ASP A 194 -12.75 1.40 -16.46
C ASP A 194 -12.85 -0.02 -15.91
N PHE A 195 -12.81 -0.17 -14.60
CA PHE A 195 -12.85 -1.47 -13.94
C PHE A 195 -13.68 -1.42 -12.66
N ASP A 196 -14.24 -2.57 -12.30
CA ASP A 196 -14.89 -2.75 -11.01
C ASP A 196 -13.85 -3.07 -9.92
N PRO A 197 -13.63 -2.17 -8.92
CA PRO A 197 -12.64 -2.41 -7.87
C PRO A 197 -13.00 -3.58 -6.97
N VAL A 198 -14.29 -3.95 -6.83
CA VAL A 198 -14.72 -5.12 -6.07
C VAL A 198 -14.36 -6.40 -6.82
N ALA A 199 -14.59 -6.43 -8.15
CA ALA A 199 -14.18 -7.55 -8.99
C ALA A 199 -12.65 -7.69 -9.00
N LEU A 200 -11.93 -6.57 -9.13
CA LEU A 200 -10.46 -6.56 -9.08
C LEU A 200 -9.94 -7.09 -7.74
N PHE A 201 -10.49 -6.62 -6.61
CA PHE A 201 -10.10 -7.11 -5.30
C PHE A 201 -10.41 -8.61 -5.13
N GLY A 202 -11.57 -9.05 -5.63
CA GLY A 202 -11.98 -10.46 -5.62
C GLY A 202 -11.11 -11.38 -6.50
N ALA A 203 -10.45 -10.82 -7.52
CA ALA A 203 -9.53 -11.55 -8.38
C ALA A 203 -8.12 -11.72 -7.77
N LEU A 204 -7.82 -11.02 -6.66
CA LEU A 204 -6.53 -11.16 -5.98
C LEU A 204 -6.34 -12.58 -5.44
N GLN A 205 -5.16 -13.13 -5.65
CA GLN A 205 -4.82 -14.46 -5.16
C GLN A 205 -3.83 -14.36 -3.99
N PRO A 206 -4.15 -14.91 -2.82
CA PRO A 206 -3.20 -14.99 -1.71
C PRO A 206 -1.98 -15.86 -2.10
N PRO A 207 -0.85 -15.75 -1.37
CA PRO A 207 -0.72 -15.00 -0.14
C PRO A 207 -0.38 -13.51 -0.34
N PHE A 208 -0.84 -12.69 0.60
CA PHE A 208 -0.41 -11.32 0.84
C PHE A 208 -0.40 -11.09 2.37
N VAL A 209 0.32 -10.08 2.82
CA VAL A 209 0.39 -9.73 4.25
C VAL A 209 -0.84 -8.91 4.64
N ASP A 210 -1.20 -7.94 3.81
CA ASP A 210 -2.42 -7.15 3.89
C ASP A 210 -2.98 -6.94 2.47
N ALA A 211 -4.30 -6.81 2.34
CA ALA A 211 -4.90 -6.35 1.10
C ALA A 211 -5.84 -5.18 1.38
N PHE A 212 -5.76 -4.18 0.53
CA PHE A 212 -6.51 -2.93 0.64
C PHE A 212 -7.33 -2.68 -0.61
N LEU A 213 -8.59 -2.32 -0.43
CA LEU A 213 -9.40 -1.62 -1.42
C LEU A 213 -9.76 -0.27 -0.81
N VAL A 214 -9.35 0.82 -1.44
CA VAL A 214 -9.52 2.19 -0.94
C VAL A 214 -10.20 3.03 -2.00
N CYS A 215 -11.22 3.78 -1.58
CA CYS A 215 -11.88 4.82 -2.36
C CYS A 215 -11.84 6.10 -1.52
N PHE A 216 -10.94 7.02 -1.86
CA PHE A 216 -10.75 8.30 -1.18
C PHE A 216 -10.89 9.44 -2.19
N GLY A 217 -12.13 9.97 -2.32
CA GLY A 217 -12.43 10.94 -3.36
C GLY A 217 -12.11 10.38 -4.76
N ASP A 218 -11.19 11.02 -5.47
CA ASP A 218 -10.79 10.61 -6.82
C ASP A 218 -9.75 9.47 -6.83
N LEU A 219 -9.17 9.14 -5.69
CA LEU A 219 -8.26 8.00 -5.57
C LEU A 219 -9.05 6.71 -5.39
N MET A 220 -8.77 5.73 -6.23
CA MET A 220 -9.13 4.34 -6.02
C MET A 220 -7.87 3.48 -6.05
N ALA A 221 -7.68 2.64 -5.05
CA ALA A 221 -6.53 1.76 -4.99
C ALA A 221 -6.93 0.35 -4.56
N VAL A 222 -6.35 -0.66 -5.22
CA VAL A 222 -6.41 -2.07 -4.83
C VAL A 222 -4.98 -2.57 -4.67
N VAL A 223 -4.58 -2.89 -3.45
CA VAL A 223 -3.19 -3.17 -3.09
C VAL A 223 -3.07 -4.47 -2.30
N PRO A 224 -2.65 -5.59 -2.93
CA PRO A 224 -2.27 -6.82 -2.22
C PRO A 224 -0.82 -6.73 -1.75
N SER A 225 -0.61 -6.09 -0.60
CA SER A 225 0.73 -5.86 -0.07
C SER A 225 1.42 -7.15 0.35
N PRO A 226 2.63 -7.42 -0.11
CA PRO A 226 3.42 -8.58 0.32
C PRO A 226 4.24 -8.31 1.58
N GLU A 227 4.39 -7.05 2.01
CA GLU A 227 5.42 -6.65 2.98
C GLU A 227 4.87 -5.74 4.07
N LEU A 228 5.03 -6.20 5.33
CA LEU A 228 4.72 -5.41 6.51
C LEU A 228 5.88 -4.46 6.81
N LEU A 229 5.62 -3.13 6.72
CA LEU A 229 6.58 -2.15 7.20
C LEU A 229 6.63 -2.12 8.72
N LEU A 230 5.48 -2.03 9.37
CA LEU A 230 5.38 -1.91 10.82
C LEU A 230 4.02 -2.39 11.32
N SER A 231 4.03 -3.24 12.33
CA SER A 231 2.91 -3.40 13.25
C SER A 231 3.37 -3.09 14.66
N GLY A 232 2.52 -2.43 15.43
CA GLY A 232 2.84 -2.06 16.80
C GLY A 232 1.62 -2.14 17.70
N SER A 233 1.79 -2.67 18.91
CA SER A 233 0.78 -2.65 19.98
C SER A 233 1.47 -2.79 21.34
N ASN A 234 1.03 -1.99 22.32
CA ASN A 234 1.58 -2.05 23.67
C ASN A 234 3.13 -1.95 23.70
N ARG A 235 3.69 -1.07 22.88
CA ARG A 235 5.14 -0.89 22.68
C ARG A 235 5.87 -2.07 22.06
N GLN A 236 5.22 -3.18 21.76
CA GLN A 236 5.79 -4.26 20.96
C GLN A 236 5.65 -3.90 19.49
N ILE A 237 6.73 -4.02 18.72
CA ILE A 237 6.73 -3.75 17.28
C ILE A 237 7.25 -4.97 16.51
N ALA A 238 6.79 -5.07 15.27
CA ALA A 238 7.29 -6.05 14.31
C ALA A 238 7.35 -5.44 12.92
N THR A 239 8.35 -5.85 12.14
CA THR A 239 8.53 -5.53 10.72
C THR A 239 8.99 -6.78 9.97
N ASN A 240 8.71 -6.83 8.66
CA ASN A 240 8.98 -8.02 7.87
C ASN A 240 9.58 -7.64 6.51
N PRO A 241 10.85 -7.23 6.45
CA PRO A 241 11.50 -6.85 5.20
C PRO A 241 11.61 -8.03 4.24
N LEU A 242 11.32 -7.75 2.95
CA LEU A 242 11.46 -8.65 1.83
C LEU A 242 12.53 -8.13 0.86
N ALA A 243 13.53 -8.95 0.54
CA ALA A 243 14.50 -8.63 -0.50
C ALA A 243 15.10 -9.90 -1.09
N GLY A 244 15.60 -9.83 -2.32
CA GLY A 244 15.97 -11.01 -3.08
C GLY A 244 14.74 -11.65 -3.74
N THR A 245 14.83 -11.99 -5.03
CA THR A 245 13.67 -12.39 -5.83
C THR A 245 13.99 -13.51 -6.81
N ARG A 246 13.06 -14.47 -6.93
CA ARG A 246 12.98 -15.42 -8.06
C ARG A 246 11.54 -15.54 -8.54
N PRO A 247 11.32 -15.81 -9.83
CA PRO A 247 9.98 -16.15 -10.30
C PRO A 247 9.51 -17.45 -9.67
N ARG A 248 8.21 -17.69 -9.72
CA ARG A 248 7.63 -19.02 -9.46
C ARG A 248 7.88 -19.94 -10.66
N GLY A 249 8.10 -21.20 -10.39
CA GLY A 249 8.24 -22.22 -11.44
C GLY A 249 6.91 -22.61 -12.07
N GLY A 250 6.92 -22.98 -13.35
CA GLY A 250 5.75 -23.50 -14.06
C GLY A 250 5.35 -24.92 -13.62
N THR A 251 6.27 -25.64 -12.96
CA THR A 251 6.04 -26.96 -12.37
C THR A 251 6.51 -27.01 -10.92
N PRO A 252 5.99 -27.93 -10.07
CA PRO A 252 6.48 -28.06 -8.69
C PRO A 252 7.99 -28.30 -8.58
N ALA A 253 8.58 -29.05 -9.50
CA ALA A 253 10.02 -29.36 -9.52
C ALA A 253 10.85 -28.09 -9.86
N GLU A 254 10.42 -27.32 -10.86
CA GLU A 254 11.05 -26.05 -11.21
C GLU A 254 10.91 -25.03 -10.08
N ASP A 255 9.75 -24.93 -9.45
CA ASP A 255 9.50 -24.03 -8.33
C ASP A 255 10.41 -24.37 -7.13
N ALA A 256 10.58 -25.65 -6.83
CA ALA A 256 11.49 -26.10 -5.79
C ALA A 256 12.97 -25.78 -6.13
N ARG A 257 13.38 -25.95 -7.40
CA ARG A 257 14.71 -25.59 -7.87
C ARG A 257 14.98 -24.08 -7.74
N LEU A 258 14.04 -23.24 -8.21
CA LEU A 258 14.18 -21.78 -8.10
C LEU A 258 14.18 -21.29 -6.64
N ARG A 259 13.41 -21.96 -5.78
CA ARG A 259 13.43 -21.71 -4.34
C ARG A 259 14.79 -22.03 -3.71
N ALA A 260 15.36 -23.17 -4.05
CA ALA A 260 16.69 -23.55 -3.56
C ALA A 260 17.78 -22.58 -4.08
N GLU A 261 17.72 -22.24 -5.36
CA GLU A 261 18.62 -21.25 -5.95
C GLU A 261 18.53 -19.89 -5.26
N LEU A 262 17.33 -19.39 -4.95
CA LEU A 262 17.15 -18.13 -4.22
C LEU A 262 17.85 -18.14 -2.86
N ALA A 263 17.75 -19.26 -2.14
CA ALA A 263 18.36 -19.41 -0.82
C ALA A 263 19.90 -19.53 -0.84
N GLU A 264 20.49 -19.80 -2.00
CA GLU A 264 21.93 -20.00 -2.19
C GLU A 264 22.58 -18.88 -3.03
N ASN A 265 21.78 -18.04 -3.69
CA ASN A 265 22.30 -16.99 -4.58
C ASN A 265 22.95 -15.85 -3.82
N HIS A 266 24.24 -15.63 -4.02
CA HIS A 266 25.03 -14.64 -3.30
C HIS A 266 24.47 -13.22 -3.43
N LYS A 267 24.09 -12.77 -4.64
CA LYS A 267 23.51 -11.44 -4.86
C LYS A 267 22.24 -11.24 -4.04
N GLU A 268 21.31 -12.20 -4.10
CA GLU A 268 20.01 -12.12 -3.42
C GLU A 268 20.17 -12.17 -1.88
N ILE A 269 21.09 -12.98 -1.39
CA ILE A 269 21.46 -13.04 0.03
C ILE A 269 22.02 -11.70 0.51
N VAL A 270 22.99 -11.14 -0.23
CA VAL A 270 23.58 -9.83 0.12
C VAL A 270 22.53 -8.74 0.13
N GLU A 271 21.66 -8.70 -0.88
CA GLU A 271 20.56 -7.73 -0.93
C GLU A 271 19.64 -7.82 0.28
N HIS A 272 19.29 -9.04 0.70
CA HIS A 272 18.45 -9.27 1.86
C HIS A 272 19.14 -8.91 3.18
N VAL A 273 20.36 -9.36 3.39
CA VAL A 273 21.15 -9.09 4.60
C VAL A 273 21.37 -7.59 4.78
N VAL A 274 21.69 -6.86 3.71
CA VAL A 274 21.85 -5.39 3.76
C VAL A 274 20.54 -4.74 4.19
N SER A 275 19.40 -5.22 3.69
CA SER A 275 18.08 -4.69 4.08
C SER A 275 17.75 -4.96 5.54
N VAL A 276 17.99 -6.18 6.03
CA VAL A 276 17.79 -6.55 7.45
C VAL A 276 18.69 -5.72 8.37
N ASN A 277 19.98 -5.60 8.05
CA ASN A 277 20.92 -4.81 8.86
C ASN A 277 20.54 -3.34 8.92
N THR A 278 20.02 -2.78 7.83
CA THR A 278 19.53 -1.40 7.81
C THR A 278 18.35 -1.24 8.77
N VAL A 279 17.36 -2.11 8.70
CA VAL A 279 16.20 -2.08 9.61
C VAL A 279 16.62 -2.21 11.07
N LEU A 280 17.60 -3.09 11.37
CA LEU A 280 18.14 -3.22 12.74
C LEU A 280 18.77 -1.91 13.20
N SER A 281 19.64 -1.30 12.37
CA SER A 281 20.29 -0.03 12.68
C SER A 281 19.33 1.14 12.86
N GLU A 282 18.21 1.15 12.13
CA GLU A 282 17.17 2.18 12.22
C GLU A 282 16.32 2.05 13.49
N LEU A 283 16.09 0.81 13.95
CA LEU A 283 15.29 0.54 15.14
C LEU A 283 16.13 0.57 16.44
N GLU A 284 17.42 0.26 16.38
CA GLU A 284 18.29 0.19 17.57
C GLU A 284 18.22 1.42 18.49
N PRO A 285 18.23 2.69 17.98
CA PRO A 285 18.21 3.88 18.83
C PRO A 285 16.91 4.07 19.61
N ILE A 286 15.80 3.48 19.16
CA ILE A 286 14.46 3.68 19.74
C ILE A 286 13.93 2.44 20.46
N CYS A 287 14.67 1.34 20.42
CA CYS A 287 14.27 0.08 21.06
C CYS A 287 14.87 -0.08 22.46
N ALA A 288 14.17 -0.79 23.31
CA ALA A 288 14.68 -1.17 24.62
C ALA A 288 15.90 -2.10 24.44
N ARG A 289 16.88 -1.94 25.32
CA ARG A 289 18.10 -2.74 25.28
C ARG A 289 17.78 -4.23 25.23
N ASP A 290 18.51 -4.95 24.40
CA ASP A 290 18.43 -6.41 24.21
C ASP A 290 17.03 -6.93 23.73
N SER A 291 16.11 -6.03 23.32
CA SER A 291 14.78 -6.41 22.84
C SER A 291 14.69 -6.61 21.33
N LEU A 292 15.64 -6.07 20.57
CA LEU A 292 15.65 -6.11 19.12
C LEU A 292 16.19 -7.46 18.64
N VAL A 293 15.32 -8.27 18.05
CA VAL A 293 15.66 -9.64 17.63
C VAL A 293 15.16 -9.95 16.23
N VAL A 294 15.96 -10.69 15.47
CA VAL A 294 15.53 -11.31 14.22
C VAL A 294 14.92 -12.67 14.58
N SER A 295 13.58 -12.72 14.65
CA SER A 295 12.85 -13.92 15.10
C SER A 295 12.71 -14.98 14.01
N ARG A 296 12.80 -14.57 12.73
CA ARG A 296 12.92 -15.43 11.54
C ARG A 296 13.92 -14.77 10.61
N PHE A 297 14.79 -15.56 10.01
CA PHE A 297 15.85 -15.05 9.14
C PHE A 297 15.92 -15.83 7.83
N MET A 298 15.78 -15.10 6.72
CA MET A 298 15.93 -15.63 5.36
C MET A 298 14.97 -16.79 5.00
N ASP A 299 13.76 -16.80 5.54
CA ASP A 299 12.71 -17.70 5.07
C ASP A 299 12.35 -17.36 3.61
N VAL A 300 11.93 -18.34 2.82
CA VAL A 300 11.41 -18.08 1.47
C VAL A 300 9.91 -17.88 1.53
N ALA A 301 9.46 -16.65 1.33
CA ALA A 301 8.06 -16.28 1.17
C ALA A 301 7.65 -16.42 -0.30
N GLN A 302 6.63 -17.25 -0.56
CA GLN A 302 6.12 -17.49 -1.91
C GLN A 302 4.85 -16.68 -2.16
N PHE A 303 4.81 -15.97 -3.28
CA PHE A 303 3.64 -15.23 -3.78
C PHE A 303 3.17 -15.78 -5.12
N GLN A 304 2.15 -15.21 -5.70
CA GLN A 304 1.53 -15.76 -6.92
C GLN A 304 2.53 -15.96 -8.08
N ARG A 305 3.37 -14.98 -8.36
CA ARG A 305 4.29 -14.96 -9.52
C ARG A 305 5.76 -14.95 -9.14
N VAL A 306 6.08 -14.63 -7.90
CA VAL A 306 7.46 -14.51 -7.41
C VAL A 306 7.60 -15.08 -6.00
N GLN A 307 8.83 -15.33 -5.59
CA GLN A 307 9.21 -15.68 -4.23
C GLN A 307 10.37 -14.81 -3.78
N HIS A 308 10.42 -14.50 -2.49
CA HIS A 308 11.40 -13.59 -1.89
C HIS A 308 12.03 -14.21 -0.65
N LEU A 309 13.25 -13.77 -0.32
CA LEU A 309 13.77 -13.92 1.04
C LEU A 309 13.02 -12.97 1.97
N SER A 310 12.67 -13.45 3.15
CA SER A 310 11.85 -12.79 4.15
C SER A 310 12.47 -12.96 5.52
N SER A 311 12.54 -11.88 6.29
CA SER A 311 12.94 -11.94 7.71
C SER A 311 11.89 -11.26 8.57
N THR A 312 11.75 -11.68 9.82
CA THR A 312 10.85 -11.04 10.78
C THR A 312 11.69 -10.48 11.92
N ILE A 313 11.60 -9.18 12.13
CA ILE A 313 12.27 -8.45 13.21
C ILE A 313 11.22 -8.02 14.23
N ARG A 314 11.50 -8.22 15.50
CA ARG A 314 10.64 -7.84 16.62
C ARG A 314 11.43 -7.05 17.64
N ALA A 315 10.77 -6.11 18.31
CA ALA A 315 11.38 -5.34 19.38
C ALA A 315 10.33 -4.77 20.34
N SER A 316 10.80 -4.33 21.50
CA SER A 316 10.05 -3.46 22.42
C SER A 316 10.60 -2.05 22.31
N LEU A 317 9.75 -1.05 22.14
CA LEU A 317 10.16 0.35 22.13
C LEU A 317 10.69 0.77 23.51
N ALA A 318 11.76 1.56 23.56
CA ALA A 318 12.31 2.12 24.78
C ALA A 318 11.36 3.17 25.40
N ALA A 319 11.53 3.49 26.69
CA ALA A 319 10.72 4.51 27.35
C ALA A 319 10.87 5.86 26.63
N GLY A 320 9.76 6.55 26.39
CA GLY A 320 9.74 7.83 25.66
C GLY A 320 9.51 7.70 24.16
N TYR A 321 9.61 6.49 23.58
CA TYR A 321 9.30 6.23 22.16
C TYR A 321 7.97 5.53 21.97
N ASN A 322 7.35 5.73 20.83
CA ASN A 322 6.04 5.22 20.45
C ASN A 322 6.03 4.67 19.00
N VAL A 323 4.89 4.17 18.54
CA VAL A 323 4.80 3.55 17.20
C VAL A 323 5.03 4.53 16.05
N LEU A 324 4.81 5.84 16.26
CA LEU A 324 5.10 6.86 15.25
C LEU A 324 6.61 7.04 15.08
N ASP A 325 7.38 7.00 16.19
CA ASP A 325 8.85 7.05 16.10
C ASP A 325 9.38 5.87 15.29
N ALA A 326 8.83 4.67 15.50
CA ALA A 326 9.19 3.49 14.71
C ALA A 326 8.77 3.64 13.23
N LEU A 327 7.60 4.20 12.96
CA LEU A 327 7.16 4.48 11.59
C LEU A 327 8.12 5.45 10.89
N TRP A 328 8.54 6.52 11.57
CA TRP A 328 9.48 7.52 11.01
C TRP A 328 10.90 6.96 10.82
N ALA A 329 11.34 6.05 11.68
CA ALA A 329 12.62 5.38 11.52
C ALA A 329 12.65 4.47 10.30
N LEU A 330 11.59 3.71 10.08
CA LEU A 330 11.50 2.73 9.00
C LEU A 330 11.09 3.34 7.66
N PHE A 331 10.27 4.42 7.65
CA PHE A 331 9.75 5.01 6.43
C PHE A 331 10.70 6.06 5.82
N PRO A 332 10.90 6.03 4.48
CA PRO A 332 10.51 4.98 3.56
C PRO A 332 11.34 3.72 3.73
N ALA A 333 10.78 2.55 3.39
CA ALA A 333 11.47 1.29 3.57
C ALA A 333 12.73 1.18 2.69
N VAL A 334 13.80 0.62 3.24
CA VAL A 334 15.05 0.33 2.49
C VAL A 334 14.82 -0.61 1.31
N THR A 335 13.78 -1.47 1.40
CA THR A 335 13.39 -2.43 0.37
C THR A 335 12.75 -1.78 -0.87
N VAL A 336 12.40 -0.49 -0.78
CA VAL A 336 11.84 0.30 -1.90
C VAL A 336 12.67 1.55 -2.24
N THR A 337 13.71 1.84 -1.46
CA THR A 337 14.61 2.98 -1.70
C THR A 337 16.03 2.52 -2.05
N GLY A 338 16.72 1.97 -1.12
CA GLY A 338 18.14 1.63 -1.18
C GLY A 338 18.90 2.18 0.02
N LEU A 339 20.23 2.19 -0.07
CA LEU A 339 21.10 2.52 1.06
C LEU A 339 22.35 3.30 0.61
N PRO A 340 22.77 4.36 1.33
CA PRO A 340 21.99 5.10 2.34
C PRO A 340 20.68 5.67 1.78
N LYS A 341 19.61 5.71 2.58
CA LYS A 341 18.28 6.10 2.07
C LYS A 341 18.26 7.47 1.41
N SER A 342 18.85 8.49 2.05
CA SER A 342 18.89 9.86 1.53
C SER A 342 19.59 9.96 0.18
N ASP A 343 20.70 9.26 0.01
CA ASP A 343 21.48 9.30 -1.22
C ASP A 343 20.79 8.47 -2.31
N ALA A 344 20.25 7.31 -1.96
CA ALA A 344 19.46 6.49 -2.86
C ALA A 344 18.25 7.26 -3.42
N ILE A 345 17.51 8.03 -2.59
CA ILE A 345 16.37 8.85 -3.03
C ILE A 345 16.82 9.88 -4.08
N LYS A 346 17.94 10.60 -3.86
CA LYS A 346 18.48 11.58 -4.84
C LYS A 346 18.82 10.93 -6.18
N VAL A 347 19.39 9.73 -6.15
CA VAL A 347 19.72 8.98 -7.38
C VAL A 347 18.44 8.52 -8.07
N ILE A 348 17.46 8.02 -7.33
CA ILE A 348 16.14 7.60 -7.84
C ILE A 348 15.45 8.77 -8.55
N GLU A 349 15.37 9.95 -7.91
CA GLU A 349 14.77 11.15 -8.51
C GLU A 349 15.41 11.57 -9.83
N ARG A 350 16.73 11.35 -9.96
CA ARG A 350 17.48 11.65 -11.17
C ARG A 350 17.28 10.62 -12.29
N LEU A 351 16.96 9.38 -11.94
CA LEU A 351 16.92 8.24 -12.86
C LEU A 351 15.51 7.81 -13.27
N GLU A 352 14.48 8.05 -12.47
CA GLU A 352 13.10 7.70 -12.79
C GLU A 352 12.38 8.84 -13.52
N ASP A 353 11.53 8.47 -14.50
CA ASP A 353 10.84 9.42 -15.39
C ASP A 353 9.59 10.04 -14.77
N GLY A 354 9.33 9.88 -13.48
CA GLY A 354 8.14 10.43 -12.86
C GLY A 354 7.95 10.11 -11.38
N PRO A 355 6.83 10.54 -10.81
CA PRO A 355 6.52 10.31 -9.42
C PRO A 355 6.17 8.86 -9.15
N ARG A 356 6.42 8.43 -7.93
CA ARG A 356 6.02 7.10 -7.46
C ARG A 356 4.61 7.05 -6.91
N TYR A 357 4.03 8.19 -6.54
CA TYR A 357 2.73 8.30 -5.89
C TYR A 357 2.60 7.36 -4.67
N LEU A 358 1.72 6.34 -4.78
CA LEU A 358 1.55 5.32 -3.75
C LEU A 358 2.65 4.26 -3.76
N TYR A 359 3.28 3.98 -4.90
CA TYR A 359 4.29 2.92 -5.00
C TYR A 359 5.47 3.17 -4.05
N GLY A 360 5.74 2.21 -3.16
CA GLY A 360 6.78 2.34 -2.12
C GLY A 360 6.39 3.22 -0.94
N GLY A 361 5.18 3.80 -0.96
CA GLY A 361 4.53 4.37 0.21
C GLY A 361 3.95 3.29 1.13
N VAL A 362 3.13 3.68 2.09
CA VAL A 362 2.49 2.76 3.04
C VAL A 362 0.99 3.01 3.13
N MET A 363 0.25 1.93 3.39
CA MET A 363 -1.18 1.95 3.70
C MET A 363 -1.43 1.23 5.01
N GLY A 364 -2.40 1.73 5.78
CA GLY A 364 -2.71 1.10 7.05
C GLY A 364 -3.44 2.02 8.01
N TRP A 365 -3.28 1.77 9.29
CA TRP A 365 -4.03 2.47 10.32
C TRP A 365 -3.17 2.81 11.55
N LEU A 366 -3.63 3.82 12.28
CA LEU A 366 -3.13 4.30 13.57
C LEU A 366 -4.27 4.38 14.58
N ARG A 367 -3.98 4.08 15.85
CA ARG A 367 -4.82 4.40 17.00
C ARG A 367 -3.96 5.03 18.09
N GLY A 368 -4.05 6.35 18.20
CA GLY A 368 -3.14 7.11 19.05
C GLY A 368 -1.67 6.89 18.66
N ALA A 369 -0.83 6.94 19.67
CA ALA A 369 0.60 6.65 19.56
C ALA A 369 0.96 5.21 20.00
N GLY A 370 -0.03 4.38 20.34
CA GLY A 370 0.17 3.04 20.92
C GLY A 370 0.07 1.91 19.93
N ASP A 371 -0.84 2.00 18.97
CA ASP A 371 -1.15 0.91 18.06
C ASP A 371 -1.10 1.34 16.59
N CYS A 372 -0.52 0.52 15.76
CA CYS A 372 -0.50 0.73 14.30
C CYS A 372 -0.34 -0.57 13.51
N ARG A 373 -0.71 -0.50 12.22
CA ARG A 373 -0.33 -1.48 11.21
C ARG A 373 -0.19 -0.80 9.87
N PHE A 374 0.98 -0.91 9.27
CA PHE A 374 1.31 -0.37 7.96
C PHE A 374 2.00 -1.40 7.10
N SER A 375 1.50 -1.58 5.89
CA SER A 375 2.13 -2.40 4.86
C SER A 375 2.51 -1.54 3.66
N LEU A 376 3.55 -1.95 2.94
CA LEU A 376 4.05 -1.21 1.78
C LEU A 376 3.01 -1.23 0.65
N ALA A 377 2.80 -0.10 0.01
CA ALA A 377 1.96 0.00 -1.19
C ALA A 377 2.72 -0.56 -2.40
N LEU A 378 2.72 -1.87 -2.52
CA LEU A 378 3.38 -2.64 -3.56
C LEU A 378 2.39 -3.53 -4.30
N ARG A 379 2.71 -3.85 -5.56
CA ARG A 379 1.92 -4.76 -6.42
C ARG A 379 0.47 -4.33 -6.63
N GLY A 380 0.14 -3.07 -6.28
CA GLY A 380 -1.20 -2.53 -6.39
C GLY A 380 -1.46 -1.85 -7.72
N LEU A 381 -2.75 -1.74 -8.03
CA LEU A 381 -3.29 -0.81 -9.00
C LEU A 381 -3.84 0.38 -8.25
N TYR A 382 -3.51 1.59 -8.69
CA TYR A 382 -4.18 2.80 -8.23
C TYR A 382 -4.69 3.60 -9.42
N ARG A 383 -5.94 4.07 -9.32
CA ARG A 383 -6.58 4.91 -10.31
C ARG A 383 -6.63 6.34 -9.82
N CYS A 384 -6.38 7.23 -10.73
CA CYS A 384 -6.22 8.62 -10.57
C CYS A 384 -6.93 9.35 -11.70
N GLY A 385 -8.09 9.95 -11.42
CA GLY A 385 -8.96 10.45 -12.49
C GLY A 385 -9.32 9.30 -13.44
N ASN A 386 -9.00 9.47 -14.73
CA ASN A 386 -9.30 8.48 -15.75
C ASN A 386 -8.19 7.46 -16.00
N ARG A 387 -7.04 7.55 -15.31
CA ARG A 387 -5.90 6.65 -15.54
C ARG A 387 -5.63 5.76 -14.37
N SER A 388 -5.35 4.51 -14.66
CA SER A 388 -4.94 3.49 -13.71
C SER A 388 -3.46 3.18 -13.88
N PHE A 389 -2.72 3.03 -12.78
CA PHE A 389 -1.29 2.84 -12.77
C PHE A 389 -0.90 1.56 -12.05
N LEU A 390 -0.05 0.77 -12.69
CA LEU A 390 0.71 -0.31 -12.08
C LEU A 390 2.16 0.11 -12.01
N GLN A 391 2.86 -0.16 -10.91
CA GLN A 391 4.27 0.16 -10.74
C GLN A 391 5.00 -0.97 -10.02
N ALA A 392 6.21 -1.28 -10.46
CA ALA A 392 7.09 -2.25 -9.84
C ALA A 392 8.55 -1.83 -9.98
N GLY A 393 9.37 -2.22 -9.02
CA GLY A 393 10.79 -1.95 -9.02
C GLY A 393 11.62 -3.18 -8.68
N ALA A 394 12.91 -3.10 -8.99
CA ALA A 394 13.93 -4.10 -8.70
C ALA A 394 15.10 -3.48 -7.93
N GLY A 395 15.75 -4.30 -7.10
CA GLY A 395 16.94 -3.91 -6.34
C GLY A 395 18.19 -3.91 -7.22
N ILE A 396 18.88 -2.77 -7.29
CA ILE A 396 20.08 -2.57 -8.11
C ILE A 396 21.31 -2.57 -7.23
N LEU A 397 22.21 -3.49 -7.52
CA LEU A 397 23.55 -3.62 -6.95
C LEU A 397 24.61 -3.48 -8.07
N ALA A 398 25.89 -3.47 -7.72
CA ALA A 398 26.96 -3.40 -8.70
C ALA A 398 26.97 -4.59 -9.68
N GLU A 399 26.52 -5.77 -9.21
CA GLU A 399 26.47 -7.03 -9.97
C GLU A 399 25.14 -7.23 -10.71
N SER A 400 24.21 -6.27 -10.66
CA SER A 400 22.92 -6.35 -11.35
C SER A 400 23.07 -6.42 -12.86
N VAL A 401 22.18 -7.19 -13.49
CA VAL A 401 22.09 -7.31 -14.96
C VAL A 401 20.82 -6.61 -15.42
N PRO A 402 20.90 -5.53 -16.22
CA PRO A 402 19.74 -4.70 -16.56
C PRO A 402 18.55 -5.45 -17.13
N GLU A 403 18.79 -6.43 -17.98
CA GLU A 403 17.75 -7.26 -18.60
C GLU A 403 17.09 -8.18 -17.58
N ALA A 404 17.82 -8.67 -16.59
CA ALA A 404 17.27 -9.48 -15.50
C ALA A 404 16.37 -8.62 -14.57
N GLU A 405 16.77 -7.38 -14.27
CA GLU A 405 15.98 -6.46 -13.45
C GLU A 405 14.69 -6.02 -14.18
N LEU A 406 14.74 -5.84 -15.50
CA LEU A 406 13.54 -5.62 -16.32
C LEU A 406 12.60 -6.82 -16.24
N LEU A 407 13.11 -8.03 -16.37
CA LEU A 407 12.33 -9.26 -16.28
C LEU A 407 11.68 -9.42 -14.89
N GLU A 408 12.41 -9.10 -13.83
CA GLU A 408 11.90 -9.12 -12.45
C GLU A 408 10.69 -8.18 -12.28
N THR A 409 10.81 -6.92 -12.77
CA THR A 409 9.68 -5.98 -12.72
C THR A 409 8.49 -6.48 -13.53
N THR A 410 8.73 -7.16 -14.66
CA THR A 410 7.67 -7.76 -15.49
C THR A 410 6.90 -8.84 -14.72
N TYR A 411 7.58 -9.73 -14.02
CA TYR A 411 6.93 -10.73 -13.16
C TYR A 411 6.15 -10.09 -12.01
N LYS A 412 6.68 -9.01 -11.40
CA LYS A 412 5.99 -8.29 -10.32
C LYS A 412 4.71 -7.60 -10.79
N LEU A 413 4.65 -7.13 -12.04
CA LEU A 413 3.46 -6.49 -12.63
C LEU A 413 2.41 -7.50 -13.09
N SER A 414 2.81 -8.71 -13.52
CA SER A 414 1.93 -9.64 -14.24
C SER A 414 0.70 -10.07 -13.45
N ALA A 415 0.84 -10.34 -12.14
CA ALA A 415 -0.27 -10.80 -11.31
C ALA A 415 -1.43 -9.78 -11.27
N MET A 416 -1.12 -8.49 -11.13
CA MET A 416 -2.12 -7.44 -11.11
C MET A 416 -2.67 -7.15 -12.52
N LYS A 417 -1.86 -7.31 -13.57
CA LYS A 417 -2.33 -7.23 -14.96
C LYS A 417 -3.39 -8.29 -15.25
N ASP A 418 -3.14 -9.53 -14.84
CA ASP A 418 -4.08 -10.63 -15.01
C ASP A 418 -5.39 -10.35 -14.25
N ALA A 419 -5.29 -9.86 -13.01
CA ALA A 419 -6.44 -9.49 -12.20
C ALA A 419 -7.23 -8.31 -12.84
N LEU A 420 -6.53 -7.27 -13.33
CA LEU A 420 -7.13 -6.14 -14.01
C LEU A 420 -7.88 -6.57 -15.26
N ALA A 421 -7.28 -7.40 -16.12
CA ALA A 421 -7.91 -7.91 -17.33
C ALA A 421 -9.26 -8.61 -17.03
N SER A 422 -9.37 -9.29 -15.89
CA SER A 422 -10.61 -9.96 -15.48
C SER A 422 -11.67 -9.02 -14.86
N ALA A 423 -11.28 -7.81 -14.48
CA ALA A 423 -12.15 -6.84 -13.79
C ALA A 423 -12.58 -5.65 -14.67
N VAL A 424 -12.08 -5.58 -15.92
CA VAL A 424 -12.43 -4.52 -16.87
C VAL A 424 -13.91 -4.57 -17.21
N LEU A 425 -14.56 -3.42 -17.13
CA LEU A 425 -15.93 -3.25 -17.56
C LEU A 425 -15.99 -3.18 -19.08
N PRO A 426 -17.04 -3.76 -19.73
CA PRO A 426 -17.23 -3.62 -21.16
C PRO A 426 -17.27 -2.14 -21.55
N THR A 427 -16.51 -1.77 -22.57
CA THR A 427 -16.56 -0.41 -23.13
C THR A 427 -18.01 -0.09 -23.49
N ARG A 428 -18.58 0.93 -22.89
CA ARG A 428 -19.90 1.43 -23.28
C ARG A 428 -19.79 1.93 -24.72
N THR A 429 -20.38 1.21 -25.64
CA THR A 429 -20.69 1.78 -26.94
C THR A 429 -21.56 3.02 -26.72
N PRO A 430 -21.30 4.14 -27.39
CA PRO A 430 -22.10 5.35 -27.23
C PRO A 430 -23.47 5.17 -27.96
N GLU A 431 -24.36 4.39 -27.35
CA GLU A 431 -25.78 4.41 -27.73
C GLU A 431 -26.55 5.17 -26.63
N GLY A 432 -26.99 6.34 -27.03
CA GLY A 432 -28.12 7.15 -26.61
C GLY A 432 -28.68 6.92 -25.19
N GLY A 433 -28.18 7.63 -24.21
CA GLY A 433 -28.84 7.75 -22.92
C GLY A 433 -28.07 8.71 -22.00
N ASN A 434 -28.57 9.96 -21.91
CA ASN A 434 -28.09 10.99 -21.00
C ASN A 434 -28.09 10.48 -19.55
N MET A 435 -27.00 9.88 -19.07
CA MET A 435 -26.68 9.85 -17.66
C MET A 435 -25.85 11.11 -17.37
N LYS A 436 -26.40 11.99 -16.56
CA LYS A 436 -25.66 13.15 -16.03
C LYS A 436 -24.35 12.65 -15.41
N PRO A 437 -23.20 13.30 -15.71
CA PRO A 437 -21.98 13.06 -14.96
C PRO A 437 -22.29 13.35 -13.50
N TYR A 438 -21.76 12.54 -12.57
CA TYR A 438 -21.88 12.76 -11.14
C TYR A 438 -21.37 14.17 -10.83
N SER A 439 -22.28 15.11 -10.67
CA SER A 439 -21.95 16.45 -10.22
C SER A 439 -21.67 16.37 -8.73
N LEU A 440 -20.42 16.50 -8.37
CA LEU A 440 -19.99 16.84 -7.01
C LEU A 440 -20.72 18.13 -6.60
N GLY A 441 -21.69 18.00 -5.70
CA GLY A 441 -22.33 19.13 -5.04
C GLY A 441 -21.33 19.89 -4.20
N ILE A 442 -20.59 20.79 -4.82
CA ILE A 442 -19.80 21.81 -4.10
C ILE A 442 -20.80 22.83 -3.54
N THR A 443 -21.29 22.59 -2.33
CA THR A 443 -21.94 23.65 -1.55
C THR A 443 -20.87 24.65 -1.13
N LYS A 444 -20.85 25.80 -1.80
CA LYS A 444 -20.08 26.97 -1.35
C LYS A 444 -20.52 27.33 0.06
N SER A 445 -19.69 27.01 1.05
CA SER A 445 -19.83 27.53 2.41
C SER A 445 -19.63 29.04 2.37
N SER A 446 -20.68 29.77 2.69
CA SER A 446 -20.70 31.21 2.80
C SER A 446 -19.72 31.70 3.88
N LYS A 447 -18.73 32.51 3.48
CA LYS A 447 -17.95 33.33 4.38
C LYS A 447 -18.92 34.28 5.13
N ARG A 448 -19.17 34.02 6.42
CA ARG A 448 -19.63 35.07 7.35
C ARG A 448 -18.39 35.64 8.03
N ALA A 449 -18.07 36.85 7.64
CA ALA A 449 -17.17 37.70 8.40
C ALA A 449 -17.83 38.03 9.75
N ILE A 450 -17.11 37.82 10.83
CA ILE A 450 -17.43 38.42 12.14
C ILE A 450 -16.51 39.62 12.32
N LYS A 451 -17.19 40.76 12.56
CA LYS A 451 -16.53 41.99 12.99
C LYS A 451 -16.01 41.87 14.41
#